data_a132221e7d2e067dc39285ea4d388171
#
_entry.id   a132221e7d2e067dc39285ea4d388171
#
_cell.length_a   1.000
_cell.length_b   1.000
_cell.length_c   1.000
_cell.angle_alpha   90.00
_cell.angle_beta   90.00
_cell.angle_gamma   90.00
#
_symmetry.space_group_name_H-M   'P 1'
#
loop_
_entity.id
_entity.type
_entity.pdbx_description
1 polymer ?
#
loop_
_entity_poly.entity_id
_entity_poly.type
_entity_poly.pdbx_seq_one_letter_code
_entity_poly.pdbx_strand_id
1 'polypeptide(L)'
;MISALVHGNELCGAWALKGLLEAGLRPARGTLTLALCNLAAFDRFDPHHHDAARFVDEDLNRQWVDARMDAGDTLERRRAAALRPFVAEADWLLDLHSMHEPCAPLLLTGMQPRNLHLARTLAAPEHIVVDAGHKDGTRMRDYGRFGQPDAEGGDTRSLLVECGFHGDPASRAVAQDQCVRFLQAAGVVDSATLARGLPGW
;
A
#
# COMPACT_ATOMS: atom_id res chain seq x y z
N MET A 1 -1.17 4.92 -7.68
CA MET A 1 -2.17 4.28 -6.79
C MET A 1 -1.65 4.27 -5.37
N ILE A 2 -2.50 4.53 -4.37
CA ILE A 2 -2.21 4.30 -2.96
C ILE A 2 -3.27 3.35 -2.41
N SER A 3 -2.86 2.27 -1.76
CA SER A 3 -3.72 1.24 -1.18
C SER A 3 -3.57 1.15 0.32
N ALA A 4 -4.64 0.73 0.99
CA ALA A 4 -4.69 0.48 2.42
C ALA A 4 -5.72 -0.62 2.73
N LEU A 5 -5.74 -1.12 3.95
CA LEU A 5 -6.62 -2.20 4.38
C LEU A 5 -6.52 -3.46 3.52
N VAL A 6 -5.32 -3.81 3.07
CA VAL A 6 -5.07 -5.16 2.54
C VAL A 6 -5.35 -6.19 3.63
N HIS A 7 -5.00 -5.85 4.86
CA HIS A 7 -5.46 -6.54 6.07
C HIS A 7 -6.43 -5.63 6.82
N GLY A 8 -7.58 -6.16 7.23
CA GLY A 8 -8.67 -5.37 7.79
C GLY A 8 -8.38 -4.74 9.16
N ASN A 9 -7.34 -5.23 9.85
CA ASN A 9 -6.89 -4.70 11.14
C ASN A 9 -5.82 -3.60 11.06
N GLU A 10 -5.35 -3.23 9.87
CA GLU A 10 -4.28 -2.27 9.65
C GLU A 10 -4.83 -0.88 9.31
N LEU A 11 -5.26 -0.13 10.32
CA LEU A 11 -6.08 1.09 10.16
C LEU A 11 -5.31 2.34 9.76
N CYS A 12 -3.98 2.38 9.96
CA CYS A 12 -3.17 3.59 9.75
C CYS A 12 -3.30 4.14 8.32
N GLY A 13 -3.23 3.26 7.32
CA GLY A 13 -3.41 3.62 5.91
C GLY A 13 -4.83 4.09 5.59
N ALA A 14 -5.85 3.48 6.18
CA ALA A 14 -7.24 3.91 5.97
C ALA A 14 -7.47 5.35 6.45
N TRP A 15 -6.90 5.71 7.61
CA TRP A 15 -6.94 7.09 8.11
C TRP A 15 -6.21 8.07 7.19
N ALA A 16 -5.07 7.68 6.62
CA ALA A 16 -4.36 8.50 5.65
C ALA A 16 -5.20 8.69 4.38
N LEU A 17 -5.75 7.61 3.79
CA LEU A 17 -6.60 7.72 2.61
C LEU A 17 -7.85 8.57 2.86
N LYS A 18 -8.50 8.40 4.02
CA LYS A 18 -9.64 9.24 4.43
C LYS A 18 -9.26 10.72 4.44
N GLY A 19 -8.11 11.08 5.01
CA GLY A 19 -7.62 12.46 5.03
C GLY A 19 -7.35 13.02 3.64
N LEU A 20 -6.78 12.23 2.71
CA LEU A 20 -6.61 12.63 1.31
C LEU A 20 -7.95 12.92 0.63
N LEU A 21 -8.96 12.10 0.87
CA LEU A 21 -10.31 12.27 0.33
C LEU A 21 -10.99 13.53 0.91
N GLU A 22 -10.91 13.73 2.22
CA GLU A 22 -11.49 14.90 2.90
C GLU A 22 -10.82 16.22 2.48
N ALA A 23 -9.52 16.19 2.23
CA ALA A 23 -8.78 17.32 1.68
C ALA A 23 -9.20 17.68 0.25
N GLY A 24 -9.97 16.82 -0.41
CA GLY A 24 -10.39 17.02 -1.80
C GLY A 24 -9.22 17.11 -2.78
N LEU A 25 -8.10 16.45 -2.45
CA LEU A 25 -6.87 16.53 -3.22
C LEU A 25 -7.09 16.07 -4.65
N ARG A 26 -6.68 16.90 -5.62
CA ARG A 26 -6.79 16.57 -7.05
C ARG A 26 -5.41 16.48 -7.67
N PRO A 27 -5.11 15.45 -8.46
CA PRO A 27 -3.86 15.37 -9.19
C PRO A 27 -3.77 16.49 -10.22
N ALA A 28 -2.62 17.15 -10.33
CA ALA A 28 -2.32 18.12 -11.36
C ALA A 28 -2.00 17.43 -12.70
N ARG A 29 -1.53 16.19 -12.64
CA ARG A 29 -1.22 15.35 -13.81
C ARG A 29 -1.52 13.89 -13.49
N GLY A 30 -1.95 13.14 -14.52
CA GLY A 30 -2.25 11.71 -14.39
C GLY A 30 -3.48 11.41 -13.53
N THR A 31 -3.51 10.23 -12.96
CA THR A 31 -4.63 9.72 -12.16
C THR A 31 -4.13 9.33 -10.76
N LEU A 32 -4.87 9.71 -9.73
CA LEU A 32 -4.68 9.24 -8.37
C LEU A 32 -5.80 8.25 -8.01
N THR A 33 -5.44 6.97 -7.90
CA THR A 33 -6.35 5.92 -7.41
C THR A 33 -6.09 5.69 -5.92
N LEU A 34 -7.14 5.78 -5.11
CA LEU A 34 -7.12 5.43 -3.69
C LEU A 34 -7.96 4.18 -3.48
N ALA A 35 -7.39 3.15 -2.86
CA ALA A 35 -8.05 1.86 -2.69
C ALA A 35 -8.07 1.38 -1.23
N LEU A 36 -9.28 1.18 -0.70
CA LEU A 36 -9.49 0.41 0.53
C LEU A 36 -9.73 -1.05 0.13
N CYS A 37 -8.76 -1.94 0.42
CA CYS A 37 -8.69 -3.23 -0.24
C CYS A 37 -9.65 -4.27 0.35
N ASN A 38 -9.53 -4.65 1.61
CA ASN A 38 -10.30 -5.74 2.22
C ASN A 38 -11.35 -5.21 3.22
N LEU A 39 -12.39 -4.54 2.69
CA LEU A 39 -13.45 -3.99 3.53
C LEU A 39 -14.22 -5.06 4.30
N ALA A 40 -14.40 -6.25 3.73
CA ALA A 40 -15.09 -7.34 4.41
C ALA A 40 -14.33 -7.84 5.64
N ALA A 41 -13.00 -7.83 5.60
CA ALA A 41 -12.20 -8.11 6.78
C ALA A 41 -12.28 -6.95 7.80
N PHE A 42 -12.19 -5.70 7.31
CA PHE A 42 -12.35 -4.51 8.15
C PHE A 42 -13.70 -4.46 8.87
N ASP A 43 -14.79 -4.86 8.23
CA ASP A 43 -16.13 -4.89 8.84
C ASP A 43 -16.22 -5.83 10.05
N ARG A 44 -15.23 -6.71 10.23
CA ARG A 44 -15.08 -7.60 11.40
C ARG A 44 -14.17 -7.03 12.49
N PHE A 45 -13.67 -5.79 12.33
CA PHE A 45 -12.71 -5.22 13.26
C PHE A 45 -13.29 -5.09 14.66
N ASP A 46 -12.61 -5.71 15.62
CA ASP A 46 -12.88 -5.61 17.04
C ASP A 46 -11.57 -5.17 17.74
N PRO A 47 -11.55 -4.02 18.43
CA PRO A 47 -10.34 -3.54 19.11
C PRO A 47 -9.83 -4.48 20.22
N HIS A 48 -10.66 -5.41 20.72
CA HIS A 48 -10.26 -6.42 21.69
C HIS A 48 -9.72 -7.72 21.05
N HIS A 49 -10.02 -7.93 19.76
CA HIS A 49 -9.63 -9.12 19.00
C HIS A 49 -9.18 -8.74 17.58
N HIS A 50 -8.37 -7.69 17.47
CA HIS A 50 -8.01 -7.06 16.19
C HIS A 50 -7.39 -8.04 15.18
N ASP A 51 -6.62 -9.04 15.60
CA ASP A 51 -6.00 -10.02 14.69
C ASP A 51 -7.03 -10.87 13.93
N ALA A 52 -8.24 -11.08 14.50
CA ALA A 52 -9.31 -11.80 13.83
C ALA A 52 -9.85 -11.05 12.58
N ALA A 53 -9.58 -9.77 12.46
CA ALA A 53 -9.98 -8.96 11.31
C ALA A 53 -8.87 -8.84 10.24
N ARG A 54 -7.78 -9.60 10.33
CA ARG A 54 -6.70 -9.57 9.35
C ARG A 54 -7.21 -9.94 7.95
N PHE A 55 -7.97 -11.03 7.82
CA PHE A 55 -8.61 -11.50 6.59
C PHE A 55 -9.88 -12.28 6.92
N VAL A 56 -10.66 -12.63 5.88
CA VAL A 56 -11.91 -13.42 6.03
C VAL A 56 -11.63 -14.90 5.82
N ASP A 57 -11.16 -15.30 4.66
CA ASP A 57 -10.86 -16.67 4.28
C ASP A 57 -9.34 -16.94 4.25
N GLU A 58 -8.58 -16.03 3.65
CA GLU A 58 -7.12 -16.16 3.49
C GLU A 58 -6.44 -14.79 3.30
N ASP A 59 -5.12 -14.72 3.48
CA ASP A 59 -4.38 -13.46 3.36
C ASP A 59 -4.45 -12.89 1.93
N LEU A 60 -5.13 -11.74 1.77
CA LEU A 60 -5.27 -11.04 0.49
C LEU A 60 -3.90 -10.75 -0.15
N ASN A 61 -2.89 -10.45 0.68
CA ASN A 61 -1.55 -10.14 0.19
C ASN A 61 -0.71 -11.39 -0.16
N ARG A 62 -1.37 -12.51 -0.41
CA ARG A 62 -0.80 -13.76 -0.96
C ARG A 62 -1.53 -14.21 -2.23
N GLN A 63 -2.60 -13.50 -2.63
CA GLN A 63 -3.49 -13.96 -3.69
C GLN A 63 -3.18 -13.35 -5.07
N TRP A 64 -2.14 -12.54 -5.20
CA TRP A 64 -1.82 -11.81 -6.43
C TRP A 64 -1.10 -12.70 -7.49
N VAL A 65 -1.79 -13.75 -7.88
CA VAL A 65 -1.41 -14.68 -8.96
C VAL A 65 -2.64 -14.91 -9.82
N ASP A 66 -2.52 -14.76 -11.15
CA ASP A 66 -3.67 -14.82 -12.06
C ASP A 66 -4.51 -16.07 -11.84
N ALA A 67 -3.89 -17.25 -11.74
CA ALA A 67 -4.60 -18.52 -11.52
C ALA A 67 -5.41 -18.54 -10.20
N ARG A 68 -4.95 -17.89 -9.14
CA ARG A 68 -5.70 -17.77 -7.89
C ARG A 68 -6.85 -16.78 -8.01
N MET A 69 -6.61 -15.64 -8.63
CA MET A 69 -7.64 -14.62 -8.86
C MET A 69 -8.74 -15.12 -9.78
N ASP A 70 -8.38 -15.86 -10.84
CA ASP A 70 -9.33 -16.42 -11.81
C ASP A 70 -10.14 -17.57 -11.20
N ALA A 71 -9.60 -18.34 -10.27
CA ALA A 71 -10.34 -19.35 -9.52
C ALA A 71 -11.48 -18.75 -8.68
N GLY A 72 -11.23 -17.61 -8.01
CA GLY A 72 -12.24 -16.82 -7.33
C GLY A 72 -13.05 -17.55 -6.25
N ASP A 73 -12.52 -18.64 -5.69
CA ASP A 73 -13.21 -19.52 -4.75
C ASP A 73 -13.26 -18.98 -3.31
N THR A 74 -12.39 -18.02 -2.97
CA THR A 74 -12.41 -17.32 -1.67
C THR A 74 -12.78 -15.86 -1.83
N LEU A 75 -13.11 -15.19 -0.72
CA LEU A 75 -13.44 -13.77 -0.73
C LEU A 75 -12.22 -12.95 -1.19
N GLU A 76 -11.04 -13.24 -0.65
CA GLU A 76 -9.83 -12.49 -0.96
C GLU A 76 -9.39 -12.68 -2.41
N ARG A 77 -9.56 -13.86 -3.01
CA ARG A 77 -9.27 -14.08 -4.45
C ARG A 77 -10.20 -13.28 -5.34
N ARG A 78 -11.50 -13.27 -5.04
CA ARG A 78 -12.47 -12.42 -5.74
C ARG A 78 -12.13 -10.93 -5.57
N ARG A 79 -11.70 -10.54 -4.38
CA ARG A 79 -11.31 -9.16 -4.11
C ARG A 79 -10.05 -8.76 -4.86
N ALA A 80 -9.02 -9.60 -4.88
CA ALA A 80 -7.82 -9.39 -5.69
C ALA A 80 -8.16 -9.28 -7.18
N ALA A 81 -9.02 -10.16 -7.70
CA ALA A 81 -9.50 -10.10 -9.08
C ALA A 81 -10.22 -8.78 -9.40
N ALA A 82 -11.05 -8.28 -8.48
CA ALA A 82 -11.74 -6.99 -8.65
C ALA A 82 -10.78 -5.78 -8.60
N LEU A 83 -9.69 -5.87 -7.85
CA LEU A 83 -8.66 -4.82 -7.75
C LEU A 83 -7.63 -4.89 -8.89
N ARG A 84 -7.46 -6.07 -9.51
CA ARG A 84 -6.47 -6.34 -10.56
C ARG A 84 -6.41 -5.28 -11.67
N PRO A 85 -7.53 -4.81 -12.25
CA PRO A 85 -7.48 -3.80 -13.32
C PRO A 85 -6.81 -2.50 -12.86
N PHE A 86 -7.12 -2.04 -11.66
CA PHE A 86 -6.57 -0.79 -11.10
C PHE A 86 -5.07 -0.92 -10.78
N VAL A 87 -4.63 -2.10 -10.32
CA VAL A 87 -3.22 -2.38 -10.05
C VAL A 87 -2.45 -2.50 -11.38
N ALA A 88 -3.05 -3.14 -12.39
CA ALA A 88 -2.43 -3.29 -13.72
C ALA A 88 -2.26 -1.95 -14.46
N GLU A 89 -3.19 -0.99 -14.27
CA GLU A 89 -3.11 0.36 -14.86
C GLU A 89 -2.14 1.28 -14.12
N ALA A 90 -1.84 1.01 -12.86
CA ALA A 90 -1.00 1.88 -12.06
C ALA A 90 0.46 1.82 -12.49
N ASP A 91 1.07 2.98 -12.73
CA ASP A 91 2.52 3.07 -12.95
C ASP A 91 3.27 3.02 -11.62
N TRP A 92 2.73 3.66 -10.57
CA TRP A 92 3.30 3.67 -9.25
C TRP A 92 2.29 3.20 -8.19
N LEU A 93 2.75 2.35 -7.26
CA LEU A 93 1.95 1.79 -6.18
C LEU A 93 2.65 2.01 -4.82
N LEU A 94 1.92 2.60 -3.89
CA LEU A 94 2.26 2.62 -2.45
C LEU A 94 1.22 1.79 -1.70
N ASP A 95 1.67 0.73 -1.02
CA ASP A 95 0.83 -0.16 -0.23
C ASP A 95 1.07 0.07 1.26
N LEU A 96 0.04 0.58 1.96
CA LEU A 96 0.14 1.02 3.35
C LEU A 96 -0.27 -0.10 4.30
N HIS A 97 0.69 -0.53 5.13
CA HIS A 97 0.55 -1.59 6.12
C HIS A 97 0.99 -1.16 7.51
N SER A 98 0.77 -2.01 8.50
CA SER A 98 1.36 -1.91 9.84
C SER A 98 1.57 -3.29 10.45
N MET A 99 2.44 -3.39 11.43
CA MET A 99 2.88 -4.64 12.04
C MET A 99 2.07 -4.98 13.30
N HIS A 100 1.90 -6.29 13.56
CA HIS A 100 1.21 -6.79 14.76
C HIS A 100 2.07 -6.71 16.03
N GLU A 101 3.39 -6.54 15.88
CA GLU A 101 4.32 -6.36 16.99
C GLU A 101 4.95 -4.97 16.97
N PRO A 102 5.34 -4.42 18.13
CA PRO A 102 6.07 -3.17 18.19
C PRO A 102 7.35 -3.19 17.36
N CYS A 103 7.43 -2.32 16.37
CA CYS A 103 8.58 -2.21 15.48
C CYS A 103 8.77 -0.78 14.97
N ALA A 104 9.98 -0.48 14.51
CA ALA A 104 10.23 0.73 13.76
C ALA A 104 9.55 0.68 12.39
N PRO A 105 9.06 1.80 11.84
CA PRO A 105 8.57 1.85 10.47
C PRO A 105 9.65 1.47 9.46
N LEU A 106 9.24 0.83 8.36
CA LEU A 106 10.15 0.41 7.31
C LEU A 106 9.49 0.35 5.92
N LEU A 107 10.32 0.38 4.88
CA LEU A 107 9.90 0.15 3.50
C LEU A 107 10.38 -1.22 3.03
N LEU A 108 9.50 -1.94 2.33
CA LEU A 108 9.80 -3.16 1.59
C LEU A 108 9.83 -2.83 0.10
N THR A 109 10.97 -3.08 -0.57
CA THR A 109 11.19 -2.67 -1.96
C THR A 109 11.05 -3.81 -2.97
N GLY A 110 11.10 -5.06 -2.51
CA GLY A 110 11.37 -6.17 -3.41
C GLY A 110 12.81 -6.11 -3.96
N MET A 111 13.07 -6.93 -4.95
CA MET A 111 14.42 -7.08 -5.52
C MET A 111 14.72 -6.06 -6.64
N GLN A 112 13.75 -5.26 -7.06
CA GLN A 112 13.92 -4.38 -8.22
C GLN A 112 14.69 -3.11 -7.86
N PRO A 113 15.82 -2.80 -8.53
CA PRO A 113 16.62 -1.60 -8.25
C PRO A 113 15.83 -0.29 -8.33
N ARG A 114 14.88 -0.18 -9.25
CA ARG A 114 14.00 0.99 -9.40
C ARG A 114 13.16 1.29 -8.15
N ASN A 115 12.71 0.24 -7.43
CA ASN A 115 11.95 0.40 -6.19
C ASN A 115 12.85 0.84 -5.04
N LEU A 116 14.06 0.27 -4.95
CA LEU A 116 15.07 0.73 -3.99
C LEU A 116 15.46 2.19 -4.23
N HIS A 117 15.58 2.60 -5.50
CA HIS A 117 15.83 4.01 -5.84
C HIS A 117 14.69 4.91 -5.35
N LEU A 118 13.43 4.51 -5.59
CA LEU A 118 12.27 5.26 -5.08
C LEU A 118 12.29 5.35 -3.55
N ALA A 119 12.51 4.23 -2.84
CA ALA A 119 12.55 4.21 -1.38
C ALA A 119 13.60 5.20 -0.82
N ARG A 120 14.77 5.27 -1.44
CA ARG A 120 15.81 6.26 -1.10
C ARG A 120 15.39 7.69 -1.41
N THR A 121 14.65 7.91 -2.49
CA THR A 121 14.12 9.23 -2.87
C THR A 121 13.09 9.74 -1.86
N LEU A 122 12.25 8.84 -1.30
CA LEU A 122 11.30 9.22 -0.24
C LEU A 122 12.01 9.66 1.04
N ALA A 123 13.23 9.18 1.29
CA ALA A 123 14.10 9.54 2.43
C ALA A 123 13.50 9.29 3.82
N ALA A 124 12.40 8.54 3.90
CA ALA A 124 11.74 8.07 5.12
C ALA A 124 10.85 6.87 4.77
N PRO A 125 10.56 5.97 5.75
CA PRO A 125 11.27 5.83 7.01
C PRO A 125 12.75 5.42 6.83
N GLU A 126 13.52 5.41 7.92
CA GLU A 126 14.96 5.13 7.88
C GLU A 126 15.30 3.72 7.36
N HIS A 127 14.47 2.74 7.75
CA HIS A 127 14.72 1.35 7.42
C HIS A 127 14.17 0.98 6.05
N ILE A 128 15.03 0.47 5.19
CA ILE A 128 14.68 -0.06 3.87
C ILE A 128 15.10 -1.53 3.81
N VAL A 129 14.12 -2.41 3.57
CA VAL A 129 14.33 -3.84 3.45
C VAL A 129 14.18 -4.26 1.99
N VAL A 130 15.22 -4.87 1.45
CA VAL A 130 15.22 -5.52 0.14
C VAL A 130 14.87 -6.99 0.36
N ASP A 131 13.74 -7.43 -0.14
CA ASP A 131 13.23 -8.78 0.09
C ASP A 131 12.80 -9.48 -1.20
N ALA A 132 12.93 -10.80 -1.25
CA ALA A 132 12.57 -11.60 -2.42
C ALA A 132 11.06 -11.91 -2.52
N GLY A 133 10.23 -11.28 -1.71
CA GLY A 133 8.80 -11.59 -1.61
C GLY A 133 8.48 -12.61 -0.51
N HIS A 134 7.26 -13.14 -0.52
CA HIS A 134 6.79 -14.09 0.50
C HIS A 134 6.70 -15.50 -0.06
N LYS A 135 7.14 -16.51 0.71
CA LYS A 135 7.15 -17.93 0.29
C LYS A 135 5.75 -18.51 0.02
N ASP A 136 4.71 -17.98 0.69
CA ASP A 136 3.35 -18.53 0.66
C ASP A 136 2.48 -17.89 -0.44
N GLY A 137 3.01 -16.92 -1.21
CA GLY A 137 2.29 -16.28 -2.30
C GLY A 137 2.81 -14.91 -2.66
N THR A 138 2.23 -14.32 -3.69
CA THR A 138 2.63 -13.02 -4.23
C THR A 138 1.85 -11.89 -3.56
N ARG A 139 2.56 -10.84 -3.16
CA ARG A 139 1.98 -9.59 -2.65
C ARG A 139 1.49 -8.72 -3.81
N MET A 140 0.54 -7.83 -3.55
CA MET A 140 0.05 -6.86 -4.53
C MET A 140 1.18 -6.03 -5.15
N ARG A 141 2.12 -5.54 -4.33
CA ARG A 141 3.27 -4.77 -4.81
C ARG A 141 4.24 -5.53 -5.71
N ASP A 142 4.18 -6.87 -5.73
CA ASP A 142 5.02 -7.74 -6.56
C ASP A 142 4.27 -8.28 -7.79
N TYR A 143 3.00 -7.90 -7.98
CA TYR A 143 2.17 -8.41 -9.05
C TYR A 143 2.43 -7.70 -10.40
N GLY A 144 2.34 -8.47 -11.48
CA GLY A 144 2.43 -7.97 -12.85
C GLY A 144 3.74 -7.21 -13.11
N ARG A 145 3.66 -6.03 -13.73
CA ARG A 145 4.82 -5.20 -14.08
C ARG A 145 5.68 -4.81 -12.87
N PHE A 146 5.09 -4.72 -11.68
CA PHE A 146 5.82 -4.34 -10.46
C PHE A 146 6.85 -5.39 -10.05
N GLY A 147 6.56 -6.67 -10.25
CA GLY A 147 7.48 -7.78 -9.95
C GLY A 147 8.52 -8.07 -11.05
N GLN A 148 8.33 -7.53 -12.26
CA GLN A 148 9.23 -7.77 -13.38
C GLN A 148 10.59 -7.08 -13.20
N PRO A 149 11.69 -7.63 -13.78
CA PRO A 149 12.99 -6.96 -13.85
C PRO A 149 12.88 -5.57 -14.48
N ASP A 150 13.83 -4.68 -14.18
CA ASP A 150 13.80 -3.28 -14.67
C ASP A 150 13.63 -3.15 -16.19
N ALA A 151 14.24 -4.06 -16.95
CA ALA A 151 14.12 -4.07 -18.40
C ALA A 151 12.69 -4.33 -18.92
N GLU A 152 11.87 -5.07 -18.17
CA GLU A 152 10.50 -5.46 -18.52
C GLU A 152 9.46 -4.64 -17.78
N GLY A 153 9.75 -4.27 -16.52
CA GLY A 153 8.88 -3.46 -15.66
C GLY A 153 8.80 -1.97 -16.05
N GLY A 154 9.74 -1.51 -16.87
CA GLY A 154 9.79 -0.12 -17.34
C GLY A 154 9.86 0.89 -16.20
N ASP A 155 9.05 1.95 -16.29
CA ASP A 155 9.00 3.03 -15.29
C ASP A 155 8.07 2.74 -14.11
N THR A 156 7.54 1.50 -13.98
CA THR A 156 6.71 1.15 -12.82
C THR A 156 7.50 1.15 -11.53
N ARG A 157 6.86 1.56 -10.45
CA ARG A 157 7.45 1.60 -9.10
C ARG A 157 6.44 1.07 -8.08
N SER A 158 6.90 0.26 -7.14
CA SER A 158 6.05 -0.22 -6.05
C SER A 158 6.80 -0.29 -4.73
N LEU A 159 6.16 0.18 -3.68
CA LEU A 159 6.64 0.08 -2.31
C LEU A 159 5.53 -0.43 -1.41
N LEU A 160 5.88 -1.25 -0.43
CA LEU A 160 5.05 -1.53 0.72
C LEU A 160 5.70 -0.83 1.92
N VAL A 161 4.92 -0.08 2.68
CA VAL A 161 5.38 0.52 3.92
C VAL A 161 4.72 -0.14 5.10
N GLU A 162 5.52 -0.61 6.05
CA GLU A 162 5.10 -0.95 7.40
C GLU A 162 5.21 0.31 8.24
N CYS A 163 4.07 0.89 8.60
CA CYS A 163 4.00 2.18 9.29
C CYS A 163 4.32 2.11 10.79
N GLY A 164 4.81 0.97 11.26
CA GLY A 164 5.04 0.67 12.67
C GLY A 164 3.94 -0.25 13.23
N PHE A 165 3.76 -0.25 14.54
CA PHE A 165 2.80 -1.11 15.23
C PHE A 165 1.35 -0.63 15.06
N HIS A 166 0.37 -1.53 14.78
CA HIS A 166 -1.03 -1.10 14.59
C HIS A 166 -1.66 -0.48 15.84
N GLY A 167 -1.19 -0.87 17.04
CA GLY A 167 -1.65 -0.32 18.31
C GLY A 167 -1.06 1.06 18.65
N ASP A 168 -0.08 1.55 17.86
CA ASP A 168 0.55 2.85 18.08
C ASP A 168 -0.11 3.92 17.20
N PRO A 169 -0.72 4.97 17.78
CA PRO A 169 -1.26 6.10 17.02
C PRO A 169 -0.25 6.78 16.10
N ALA A 170 1.06 6.70 16.39
CA ALA A 170 2.12 7.25 15.55
C ALA A 170 2.17 6.60 14.15
N SER A 171 1.71 5.35 14.00
CA SER A 171 1.63 4.67 12.71
C SER A 171 0.80 5.44 11.68
N ARG A 172 -0.24 6.16 12.14
CA ARG A 172 -1.04 7.04 11.29
C ARG A 172 -0.21 8.20 10.71
N ALA A 173 0.60 8.86 11.54
CA ALA A 173 1.45 9.98 11.09
C ALA A 173 2.48 9.49 10.06
N VAL A 174 3.02 8.29 10.26
CA VAL A 174 3.92 7.65 9.26
C VAL A 174 3.20 7.41 7.95
N ALA A 175 1.99 6.83 7.97
CA ALA A 175 1.20 6.61 6.76
C ALA A 175 0.90 7.91 6.00
N GLN A 176 0.58 8.98 6.73
CA GLN A 176 0.34 10.31 6.18
C GLN A 176 1.60 10.90 5.53
N ASP A 177 2.74 10.90 6.23
CA ASP A 177 4.03 11.37 5.69
C ASP A 177 4.42 10.59 4.43
N GLN A 178 4.22 9.27 4.42
CA GLN A 178 4.52 8.44 3.26
C GLN A 178 3.62 8.76 2.07
N CYS A 179 2.35 9.07 2.27
CA CYS A 179 1.46 9.54 1.21
C CYS A 179 1.99 10.84 0.58
N VAL A 180 2.37 11.81 1.39
CA VAL A 180 2.88 13.10 0.91
C VAL A 180 4.16 12.91 0.10
N ARG A 181 5.15 12.21 0.65
CA ARG A 181 6.43 11.94 -0.03
C ARG A 181 6.24 11.19 -1.34
N PHE A 182 5.38 10.18 -1.34
CA PHE A 182 5.08 9.41 -2.54
C PHE A 182 4.40 10.26 -3.63
N LEU A 183 3.40 11.06 -3.27
CA LEU A 183 2.70 11.94 -4.21
C LEU A 183 3.63 13.02 -4.80
N GLN A 184 4.54 13.56 -3.99
CA GLN A 184 5.58 14.49 -4.44
C GLN A 184 6.55 13.82 -5.40
N ALA A 185 7.09 12.65 -5.02
CA ALA A 185 8.04 11.91 -5.85
C ALA A 185 7.42 11.48 -7.20
N ALA A 186 6.15 11.09 -7.20
CA ALA A 186 5.41 10.75 -8.42
C ALA A 186 5.07 11.98 -9.28
N GLY A 187 5.20 13.19 -8.74
CA GLY A 187 4.91 14.44 -9.45
C GLY A 187 3.45 14.61 -9.86
N VAL A 188 2.53 13.89 -9.22
CA VAL A 188 1.08 13.98 -9.53
C VAL A 188 0.41 15.12 -8.79
N VAL A 189 0.98 15.59 -7.69
CA VAL A 189 0.51 16.77 -6.92
C VAL A 189 1.71 17.65 -6.61
N ASP A 190 1.56 18.96 -6.82
CA ASP A 190 2.63 19.92 -6.48
C ASP A 190 2.70 20.19 -4.97
N SER A 191 3.89 20.57 -4.48
CA SER A 191 4.16 20.80 -3.07
C SER A 191 3.27 21.88 -2.45
N ALA A 192 2.90 22.91 -3.21
CA ALA A 192 2.04 23.98 -2.70
C ALA A 192 0.60 23.49 -2.49
N THR A 193 0.10 22.63 -3.37
CA THR A 193 -1.21 21.98 -3.22
C THR A 193 -1.24 21.01 -2.03
N LEU A 194 -0.17 20.23 -1.83
CA LEU A 194 -0.04 19.37 -0.67
C LEU A 194 -0.02 20.18 0.64
N ALA A 195 0.79 21.21 0.71
CA ALA A 195 0.90 22.06 1.92
C ALA A 195 -0.43 22.74 2.28
N ARG A 196 -1.22 23.16 1.27
CA ARG A 196 -2.54 23.76 1.52
C ARG A 196 -3.60 22.73 1.91
N GLY A 197 -3.61 21.58 1.22
CA GLY A 197 -4.63 20.55 1.40
C GLY A 197 -4.41 19.67 2.63
N LEU A 198 -3.17 19.51 3.05
CA LEU A 198 -2.76 18.59 4.11
C LEU A 198 -1.89 19.31 5.16
N PRO A 199 -2.40 20.34 5.83
CA PRO A 199 -1.62 21.04 6.83
C PRO A 199 -1.28 20.11 7.99
N GLY A 200 0.01 20.01 8.35
CA GLY A 200 0.50 19.16 9.43
C GLY A 200 0.75 17.69 9.08
N TRP A 201 0.73 17.35 7.79
CA TRP A 201 1.14 16.02 7.30
C TRP A 201 2.63 15.96 7.02
#